data_1ba550d91509bfdd1f65a37cf0064897
#
_entry.id   1ba550d91509bfdd1f65a37cf0064897
#
_cell.length_a   1.000
_cell.length_b   1.000
_cell.length_c   1.000
_cell.angle_alpha   90.00
_cell.angle_beta   90.00
_cell.angle_gamma   90.00
#
_symmetry.space_group_name_H-M   'P 1'
#
loop_
_entity.id
_entity.type
_entity.pdbx_description
1 polymer ?
#
loop_
_entity_poly.entity_id
_entity_poly.type
_entity_poly.pdbx_seq_one_letter_code
_entity_poly.pdbx_strand_id
1 'polypeptide(L)'
;MVSPWLCAVWGEGASVTACLLSQILAGRGRTGLAALTSRYDGTPEPLLRALERLNCRSLVVALPETACALDRRADTAVLLSCGMGEAAEWLMRGCDRMVVNLDDPDGVPERDGPVPVWTISERRDEADLTARNLRLLPYRTEFEAVSGTDICRLSVPLPEGLGLYPGLAAAAAALSFGVTLEESARRLHRAEPVPVGMIPLPRCSPFAAAGYFDADGGAGV
;
A
#
# COMPACT_ATOMS: atom_id res chain seq x y z
N MET A 1 -8.08 2.18 26.28
CA MET A 1 -7.29 1.52 25.24
C MET A 1 -6.98 2.55 24.18
N VAL A 2 -5.74 2.65 23.73
CA VAL A 2 -5.36 3.55 22.62
C VAL A 2 -5.88 2.93 21.34
N SER A 3 -6.56 3.71 20.50
CA SER A 3 -7.02 3.25 19.19
C SER A 3 -5.80 2.85 18.35
N PRO A 4 -5.85 1.73 17.60
CA PRO A 4 -4.76 1.36 16.71
C PRO A 4 -4.65 2.38 15.57
N TRP A 5 -3.44 2.64 15.11
CA TRP A 5 -3.21 3.43 13.91
C TRP A 5 -3.78 2.72 12.69
N LEU A 6 -4.57 3.41 11.89
CA LEU A 6 -5.28 2.86 10.73
C LEU A 6 -4.72 3.43 9.43
N CYS A 7 -4.27 2.54 8.55
CA CYS A 7 -3.90 2.89 7.19
C CYS A 7 -4.86 2.24 6.18
N ALA A 8 -5.46 3.05 5.32
CA ALA A 8 -6.26 2.60 4.20
C ALA A 8 -5.47 2.74 2.90
N VAL A 9 -5.42 1.69 2.09
CA VAL A 9 -4.68 1.65 0.82
C VAL A 9 -5.66 1.38 -0.31
N TRP A 10 -5.60 2.19 -1.35
CA TRP A 10 -6.48 2.09 -2.50
C TRP A 10 -5.71 2.21 -3.82
N GLY A 11 -6.25 1.61 -4.90
CA GLY A 11 -5.70 1.63 -6.24
C GLY A 11 -4.99 0.34 -6.65
N GLU A 12 -4.42 0.33 -7.84
CA GLU A 12 -3.70 -0.82 -8.38
C GLU A 12 -2.50 -1.16 -7.48
N GLY A 13 -2.41 -2.41 -7.04
CA GLY A 13 -1.38 -2.85 -6.10
C GLY A 13 -1.68 -2.58 -4.62
N ALA A 14 -2.90 -2.13 -4.25
CA ALA A 14 -3.26 -1.84 -2.87
C ALA A 14 -3.04 -3.02 -1.92
N SER A 15 -3.45 -4.23 -2.30
CA SER A 15 -3.24 -5.44 -1.48
C SER A 15 -1.77 -5.76 -1.27
N VAL A 16 -0.95 -5.57 -2.30
CA VAL A 16 0.50 -5.74 -2.23
C VAL A 16 1.12 -4.70 -1.28
N THR A 17 0.78 -3.44 -1.46
CA THR A 17 1.24 -2.34 -0.60
C THR A 17 0.86 -2.59 0.86
N ALA A 18 -0.38 -2.98 1.11
CA ALA A 18 -0.86 -3.28 2.46
C ALA A 18 -0.11 -4.46 3.09
N CYS A 19 0.18 -5.50 2.33
CA CYS A 19 0.98 -6.63 2.77
C CYS A 19 2.41 -6.20 3.12
N LEU A 20 3.09 -5.44 2.26
CA LEU A 20 4.44 -4.93 2.52
C LEU A 20 4.46 -4.00 3.73
N LEU A 21 3.51 -3.07 3.82
CA LEU A 21 3.39 -2.16 4.96
C LEU A 21 3.18 -2.93 6.27
N SER A 22 2.33 -3.95 6.28
CA SER A 22 2.10 -4.77 7.47
C SER A 22 3.38 -5.45 7.95
N GLN A 23 4.23 -5.90 7.04
CA GLN A 23 5.53 -6.51 7.38
C GLN A 23 6.55 -5.47 7.91
N ILE A 24 6.54 -4.25 7.37
CA ILE A 24 7.34 -3.16 7.94
C ILE A 24 6.89 -2.87 9.36
N LEU A 25 5.58 -2.71 9.60
CA LEU A 25 5.01 -2.34 10.88
C LEU A 25 5.08 -3.44 11.94
N ALA A 26 5.16 -4.71 11.55
CA ALA A 26 5.31 -5.85 12.47
C ALA A 26 6.49 -5.72 13.42
N GLY A 27 7.51 -4.93 13.05
CA GLY A 27 8.63 -4.58 13.94
C GLY A 27 8.28 -3.64 15.08
N ARG A 28 7.17 -2.94 15.00
CA ARG A 28 6.71 -1.97 16.01
C ARG A 28 5.57 -2.50 16.87
N GLY A 29 5.12 -3.71 16.64
CA GLY A 29 4.05 -4.36 17.38
C GLY A 29 3.15 -5.19 16.46
N ARG A 30 2.11 -5.78 17.05
CA ARG A 30 1.15 -6.56 16.28
C ARG A 30 0.42 -5.66 15.27
N THR A 31 0.44 -6.07 14.00
CA THR A 31 -0.24 -5.39 12.91
C THR A 31 -1.35 -6.29 12.38
N GLY A 32 -2.57 -5.76 12.27
CA GLY A 32 -3.68 -6.41 11.59
C GLY A 32 -3.68 -6.02 10.11
N LEU A 33 -3.89 -7.00 9.23
CA LEU A 33 -4.02 -6.81 7.79
C LEU A 33 -5.36 -7.31 7.32
N ALA A 34 -6.09 -6.47 6.57
CA ALA A 34 -7.27 -6.86 5.83
C ALA A 34 -7.07 -6.46 4.36
N ALA A 35 -7.01 -7.44 3.47
CA ALA A 35 -7.00 -7.20 2.02
C ALA A 35 -8.37 -7.58 1.46
N LEU A 36 -9.17 -6.58 1.13
CA LEU A 36 -10.50 -6.77 0.58
C LEU A 36 -10.42 -6.88 -0.94
N THR A 37 -11.15 -7.81 -1.49
CA THR A 37 -11.23 -8.02 -2.95
C THR A 37 -12.49 -7.35 -3.51
N SER A 38 -12.55 -7.17 -4.82
CA SER A 38 -13.75 -6.65 -5.51
C SER A 38 -15.01 -7.48 -5.33
N ARG A 39 -14.88 -8.71 -4.83
CA ARG A 39 -16.00 -9.59 -4.49
C ARG A 39 -16.55 -9.36 -3.08
N TYR A 40 -15.86 -8.56 -2.27
CA TYR A 40 -16.33 -8.23 -0.94
C TYR A 40 -17.43 -7.17 -1.02
N ASP A 41 -18.65 -7.54 -0.69
CA ASP A 41 -19.86 -6.73 -0.74
C ASP A 41 -20.24 -6.08 0.60
N GLY A 42 -19.44 -6.36 1.64
CA GLY A 42 -19.64 -5.84 2.98
C GLY A 42 -18.85 -4.56 3.28
N THR A 43 -19.15 -3.93 4.40
CA THR A 43 -18.33 -2.86 4.95
C THR A 43 -17.08 -3.43 5.64
N PRO A 44 -15.91 -2.77 5.59
CA PRO A 44 -14.69 -3.21 6.27
C PRO A 44 -14.79 -3.28 7.79
N GLU A 45 -15.74 -2.57 8.38
CA GLU A 45 -15.87 -2.36 9.83
C GLU A 45 -15.91 -3.63 10.69
N PRO A 46 -16.67 -4.69 10.34
CA PRO A 46 -16.66 -5.91 11.13
C PRO A 46 -15.29 -6.56 11.23
N LEU A 47 -14.51 -6.55 10.12
CA LEU A 47 -13.15 -7.07 10.09
C LEU A 47 -12.21 -6.21 10.92
N LEU A 48 -12.28 -4.89 10.78
CA LEU A 48 -11.47 -3.96 11.57
C LEU A 48 -11.72 -4.12 13.06
N ARG A 49 -12.97 -4.22 13.49
CA ARG A 49 -13.34 -4.50 14.89
C ARG A 49 -12.81 -5.85 15.37
N ALA A 50 -12.82 -6.87 14.53
CA ALA A 50 -12.24 -8.17 14.88
C ALA A 50 -10.73 -8.07 15.09
N LEU A 51 -10.02 -7.36 14.22
CA LEU A 51 -8.57 -7.12 14.33
C LEU A 51 -8.22 -6.26 15.57
N GLU A 52 -9.03 -5.27 15.91
CA GLU A 52 -8.85 -4.46 17.13
C GLU A 52 -8.89 -5.32 18.41
N ARG A 53 -9.81 -6.30 18.46
CA ARG A 53 -9.90 -7.23 19.60
C ARG A 53 -8.64 -8.08 19.81
N LEU A 54 -7.79 -8.17 18.79
CA LEU A 54 -6.48 -8.84 18.86
C LEU A 54 -5.38 -7.94 19.43
N ASN A 55 -5.72 -6.76 19.97
CA ASN A 55 -4.77 -5.77 20.49
C ASN A 55 -3.67 -5.39 19.47
N CYS A 56 -4.07 -5.17 18.23
CA CYS A 56 -3.16 -4.66 17.20
C CYS A 56 -2.78 -3.20 17.51
N ARG A 57 -1.51 -2.87 17.31
CA ARG A 57 -1.01 -1.49 17.39
C ARG A 57 -1.30 -0.69 16.13
N SER A 58 -1.35 -1.40 15.00
CA SER A 58 -1.67 -0.84 13.70
C SER A 58 -2.60 -1.76 12.93
N LEU A 59 -3.45 -1.17 12.10
CA LEU A 59 -4.34 -1.85 11.17
C LEU A 59 -4.05 -1.33 9.76
N VAL A 60 -3.90 -2.24 8.81
CA VAL A 60 -3.73 -1.89 7.40
C VAL A 60 -4.86 -2.54 6.63
N VAL A 61 -5.59 -1.76 5.86
CA VAL A 61 -6.68 -2.24 5.02
C VAL A 61 -6.45 -1.87 3.57
N ALA A 62 -6.41 -2.86 2.69
CA ALA A 62 -6.49 -2.65 1.26
C ALA A 62 -7.95 -2.64 0.84
N LEU A 63 -8.37 -1.58 0.18
CA LEU A 63 -9.73 -1.39 -0.31
C LEU A 63 -9.78 -1.72 -1.80
N PRO A 64 -10.80 -2.47 -2.27
CA PRO A 64 -11.02 -2.67 -3.70
C PRO A 64 -11.50 -1.37 -4.37
N GLU A 65 -11.37 -1.29 -5.68
CA GLU A 65 -11.83 -0.14 -6.48
C GLU A 65 -13.34 0.16 -6.31
N THR A 66 -14.11 -0.86 -5.99
CA THR A 66 -15.56 -0.79 -5.72
C THR A 66 -15.90 -0.56 -4.26
N ALA A 67 -14.93 -0.21 -3.44
CA ALA A 67 -15.09 -0.22 -1.99
C ALA A 67 -16.12 0.78 -1.48
N CYS A 68 -16.80 0.29 -0.46
CA CYS A 68 -17.55 1.12 0.46
C CYS A 68 -16.61 1.99 1.31
N ALA A 69 -17.09 3.15 1.71
CA ALA A 69 -16.40 4.01 2.66
C ALA A 69 -16.14 3.29 3.99
N LEU A 70 -15.06 3.64 4.66
CA LEU A 70 -14.86 3.28 6.07
C LEU A 70 -15.78 4.16 6.94
N ASP A 71 -16.39 3.58 7.98
CA ASP A 71 -17.23 4.34 8.93
C ASP A 71 -16.38 5.21 9.88
N ARG A 72 -15.08 5.18 9.72
CA ARG A 72 -14.10 5.90 10.55
C ARG A 72 -13.03 6.59 9.72
N ARG A 73 -12.42 7.59 10.32
CA ARG A 73 -11.29 8.30 9.74
C ARG A 73 -10.02 7.44 9.80
N ALA A 74 -9.24 7.42 8.71
CA ALA A 74 -7.93 6.78 8.67
C ALA A 74 -6.84 7.76 9.15
N ASP A 75 -5.84 7.29 9.87
CA ASP A 75 -4.66 8.10 10.20
C ASP A 75 -3.85 8.39 8.94
N THR A 76 -3.78 7.41 8.03
CA THR A 76 -3.11 7.58 6.73
C THR A 76 -3.90 6.88 5.63
N ALA A 77 -4.07 7.57 4.50
CA ALA A 77 -4.57 7.00 3.26
C ALA A 77 -3.44 6.90 2.23
N VAL A 78 -3.37 5.81 1.48
CA VAL A 78 -2.44 5.60 0.38
C VAL A 78 -3.23 5.47 -0.91
N LEU A 79 -3.00 6.37 -1.86
CA LEU A 79 -3.59 6.37 -3.18
C LEU A 79 -2.52 6.03 -4.21
N LEU A 80 -2.57 4.82 -4.76
CA LEU A 80 -1.65 4.35 -5.79
C LEU A 80 -2.09 4.77 -7.18
N SER A 81 -3.40 4.88 -7.39
CA SER A 81 -4.03 5.47 -8.55
C SER A 81 -5.18 6.37 -8.10
N CYS A 82 -5.30 7.54 -8.71
CA CYS A 82 -6.31 8.56 -8.37
C CYS A 82 -7.54 8.49 -9.26
N GLY A 83 -7.75 7.39 -9.99
CA GLY A 83 -8.94 7.20 -10.82
C GLY A 83 -10.21 7.57 -10.03
N MET A 84 -11.13 8.26 -10.69
CA MET A 84 -12.31 8.94 -10.14
C MET A 84 -13.31 7.97 -9.50
N GLY A 85 -12.91 7.24 -8.45
CA GLY A 85 -13.80 6.37 -7.70
C GLY A 85 -14.29 7.04 -6.40
N GLU A 86 -15.50 6.72 -5.98
CA GLU A 86 -16.07 7.20 -4.71
C GLU A 86 -15.16 6.89 -3.50
N ALA A 87 -14.44 5.76 -3.54
CA ALA A 87 -13.50 5.37 -2.50
C ALA A 87 -12.31 6.34 -2.40
N ALA A 88 -11.75 6.79 -3.55
CA ALA A 88 -10.66 7.76 -3.55
C ALA A 88 -11.11 9.11 -2.99
N GLU A 89 -12.29 9.61 -3.40
CA GLU A 89 -12.84 10.85 -2.84
C GLU A 89 -13.11 10.74 -1.35
N TRP A 90 -13.61 9.59 -0.90
CA TRP A 90 -13.83 9.36 0.52
C TRP A 90 -12.51 9.36 1.30
N LEU A 91 -11.47 8.67 0.79
CA LEU A 91 -10.15 8.66 1.43
C LEU A 91 -9.55 10.06 1.53
N MET A 92 -9.70 10.89 0.49
CA MET A 92 -9.25 12.28 0.49
C MET A 92 -9.92 13.13 1.58
N ARG A 93 -11.16 12.83 1.97
CA ARG A 93 -11.90 13.55 3.02
C ARG A 93 -11.82 12.87 4.39
N GLY A 94 -11.56 11.57 4.41
CA GLY A 94 -11.66 10.71 5.59
C GLY A 94 -10.32 10.30 6.19
N CYS A 95 -9.23 11.04 5.95
CA CYS A 95 -7.92 10.74 6.53
C CYS A 95 -7.25 11.97 7.17
N ASP A 96 -6.23 11.71 7.98
CA ASP A 96 -5.41 12.77 8.59
C ASP A 96 -4.15 13.07 7.77
N ARG A 97 -3.74 12.14 6.90
CA ARG A 97 -2.58 12.26 6.01
C ARG A 97 -2.77 11.40 4.77
N MET A 98 -2.19 11.83 3.66
CA MET A 98 -2.22 11.07 2.41
C MET A 98 -0.83 10.77 1.90
N VAL A 99 -0.69 9.61 1.25
CA VAL A 99 0.43 9.26 0.37
C VAL A 99 -0.13 9.06 -1.02
N VAL A 100 0.41 9.77 -2.02
CA VAL A 100 -0.12 9.80 -3.37
C VAL A 100 0.98 9.53 -4.40
N ASN A 101 0.67 8.74 -5.42
CA ASN A 101 1.56 8.49 -6.54
C ASN A 101 1.47 9.64 -7.56
N LEU A 102 2.57 10.43 -7.71
CA LEU A 102 2.65 11.52 -8.69
C LEU A 102 2.73 11.06 -10.15
N ASP A 103 3.08 9.81 -10.37
CA ASP A 103 3.23 9.25 -11.72
C ASP A 103 1.91 8.70 -12.26
N ASP A 104 0.83 8.77 -11.47
CA ASP A 104 -0.49 8.37 -11.90
C ASP A 104 -1.03 9.34 -12.98
N PRO A 105 -1.45 8.82 -14.15
CA PRO A 105 -1.96 9.64 -15.24
C PRO A 105 -3.27 10.36 -14.92
N ASP A 106 -4.05 9.86 -13.96
CA ASP A 106 -5.35 10.43 -13.59
C ASP A 106 -5.22 11.66 -12.67
N GLY A 107 -3.98 12.04 -12.33
CA GLY A 107 -3.70 13.24 -11.58
C GLY A 107 -3.56 13.01 -10.08
N VAL A 108 -3.28 14.09 -9.37
CA VAL A 108 -2.99 14.11 -7.94
C VAL A 108 -3.91 15.12 -7.26
N PRO A 109 -4.44 14.81 -6.07
CA PRO A 109 -5.16 15.80 -5.28
C PRO A 109 -4.32 17.05 -5.03
N GLU A 110 -4.94 18.20 -4.96
CA GLU A 110 -4.27 19.47 -4.66
C GLU A 110 -3.48 19.36 -3.35
N ARG A 111 -2.18 19.71 -3.40
CA ARG A 111 -1.31 19.71 -2.21
C ARG A 111 -1.75 20.73 -1.13
N ASP A 112 -2.42 21.80 -1.55
CA ASP A 112 -2.88 22.89 -0.68
C ASP A 112 -4.23 22.58 0.00
N GLY A 113 -4.67 21.33 -0.06
CA GLY A 113 -5.87 20.85 0.62
C GLY A 113 -5.73 20.80 2.16
N PRO A 114 -6.83 20.53 2.87
CA PRO A 114 -6.84 20.50 4.34
C PRO A 114 -6.05 19.30 4.93
N VAL A 115 -5.65 18.35 4.11
CA VAL A 115 -4.94 17.14 4.52
C VAL A 115 -3.50 17.19 4.00
N PRO A 116 -2.48 16.99 4.87
CA PRO A 116 -1.09 16.89 4.42
C PRO A 116 -0.90 15.75 3.43
N VAL A 117 -0.31 16.06 2.27
CA VAL A 117 -0.06 15.12 1.19
C VAL A 117 1.44 14.85 1.09
N TRP A 118 1.81 13.57 1.18
CA TRP A 118 3.12 13.05 0.83
C TRP A 118 3.07 12.42 -0.54
N THR A 119 4.04 12.71 -1.37
CA THR A 119 4.07 12.26 -2.75
C THR A 119 5.18 11.26 -2.98
N ILE A 120 4.90 10.24 -3.80
CA ILE A 120 5.89 9.26 -4.25
C ILE A 120 6.02 9.33 -5.76
N SER A 121 7.22 9.07 -6.31
CA SER A 121 7.44 9.03 -7.75
C SER A 121 8.72 8.27 -8.12
N GLU A 122 8.73 7.67 -9.30
CA GLU A 122 9.94 7.22 -10.01
C GLU A 122 10.48 8.31 -10.94
N ARG A 123 9.59 9.15 -11.49
CA ARG A 123 9.88 10.03 -12.63
C ARG A 123 10.09 11.48 -12.26
N ARG A 124 9.58 11.91 -11.11
CA ARG A 124 9.53 13.31 -10.69
C ARG A 124 10.36 13.53 -9.45
N ASP A 125 11.42 14.33 -9.59
CA ASP A 125 12.36 14.63 -8.50
C ASP A 125 11.76 15.52 -7.40
N GLU A 126 10.64 16.19 -7.69
CA GLU A 126 9.92 17.03 -6.72
C GLU A 126 9.06 16.24 -5.72
N ALA A 127 8.96 14.92 -5.88
CA ALA A 127 8.25 14.09 -4.92
C ALA A 127 8.96 14.01 -3.56
N ASP A 128 8.19 13.85 -2.49
CA ASP A 128 8.71 13.76 -1.12
C ASP A 128 9.53 12.47 -0.91
N LEU A 129 9.20 11.40 -1.66
CA LEU A 129 9.97 10.17 -1.72
C LEU A 129 10.09 9.71 -3.17
N THR A 130 11.31 9.68 -3.70
CA THR A 130 11.58 9.27 -5.07
C THR A 130 12.31 7.93 -5.13
N ALA A 131 12.05 7.15 -6.20
CA ALA A 131 12.80 5.94 -6.50
C ALA A 131 13.85 6.22 -7.58
N ARG A 132 15.08 5.78 -7.34
CA ARG A 132 16.20 5.90 -8.29
C ARG A 132 16.95 4.59 -8.41
N ASN A 133 17.79 4.46 -9.43
CA ASN A 133 18.67 3.31 -9.60
C ASN A 133 17.94 1.95 -9.56
N LEU A 134 16.80 1.89 -10.26
CA LEU A 134 15.95 0.71 -10.34
C LEU A 134 16.69 -0.49 -10.91
N ARG A 135 16.61 -1.63 -10.23
CA ARG A 135 17.14 -2.93 -10.65
C ARG A 135 16.04 -3.96 -10.62
N LEU A 136 15.75 -4.54 -11.76
CA LEU A 136 14.77 -5.59 -11.92
C LEU A 136 15.45 -6.95 -11.80
N LEU A 137 15.15 -7.67 -10.75
CA LEU A 137 15.65 -9.01 -10.51
C LEU A 137 14.52 -10.04 -10.66
N PRO A 138 14.81 -11.31 -10.95
CA PRO A 138 13.79 -12.33 -11.19
C PRO A 138 12.77 -12.52 -10.04
N TYR A 139 13.19 -12.23 -8.80
CA TYR A 139 12.35 -12.43 -7.60
C TYR A 139 12.27 -11.19 -6.71
N ARG A 140 12.93 -10.11 -7.10
CA ARG A 140 12.98 -8.88 -6.30
C ARG A 140 13.03 -7.65 -7.21
N THR A 141 12.46 -6.59 -6.73
CA THR A 141 12.64 -5.24 -7.28
C THR A 141 13.50 -4.46 -6.29
N GLU A 142 14.63 -3.93 -6.75
CA GLU A 142 15.52 -3.11 -5.92
C GLU A 142 15.59 -1.69 -6.47
N PHE A 143 15.60 -0.71 -5.58
CA PHE A 143 15.76 0.71 -5.93
C PHE A 143 16.29 1.50 -4.75
N GLU A 144 16.82 2.67 -5.01
CA GLU A 144 17.18 3.64 -3.99
C GLU A 144 15.99 4.57 -3.74
N ALA A 145 15.45 4.54 -2.53
CA ALA A 145 14.44 5.48 -2.07
C ALA A 145 15.14 6.72 -1.50
N VAL A 146 14.80 7.89 -2.02
CA VAL A 146 15.40 9.17 -1.67
C VAL A 146 14.34 10.08 -1.08
N SER A 147 14.55 10.59 0.13
CA SER A 147 13.71 11.58 0.79
C SER A 147 14.58 12.67 1.40
N GLY A 148 14.61 13.83 0.77
CA GLY A 148 15.54 14.91 1.16
C GLY A 148 17.00 14.45 1.08
N THR A 149 17.67 14.37 2.25
CA THR A 149 19.06 13.89 2.36
C THR A 149 19.18 12.39 2.62
N ASP A 150 18.08 11.72 2.95
CA ASP A 150 18.08 10.31 3.29
C ASP A 150 18.00 9.46 2.02
N ILE A 151 18.93 8.52 1.88
CA ILE A 151 18.98 7.58 0.77
C ILE A 151 19.10 6.18 1.34
N CYS A 152 18.13 5.33 1.02
CA CYS A 152 18.13 3.94 1.44
C CYS A 152 17.80 3.00 0.28
N ARG A 153 18.53 1.89 0.18
CA ARG A 153 18.21 0.85 -0.81
C ARG A 153 17.07 -0.02 -0.28
N LEU A 154 15.95 0.03 -0.97
CA LEU A 154 14.83 -0.87 -0.76
C LEU A 154 14.99 -2.11 -1.65
N SER A 155 14.65 -3.27 -1.10
CA SER A 155 14.65 -4.56 -1.80
C SER A 155 13.32 -5.24 -1.50
N VAL A 156 12.42 -5.21 -2.46
CA VAL A 156 11.04 -5.68 -2.33
C VAL A 156 10.93 -7.08 -2.95
N PRO A 157 10.33 -8.08 -2.26
CA PRO A 157 10.27 -9.46 -2.75
C PRO A 157 9.17 -9.64 -3.82
N LEU A 158 9.30 -8.89 -4.91
CA LEU A 158 8.41 -8.90 -6.07
C LEU A 158 9.22 -8.75 -7.34
N PRO A 159 8.97 -9.57 -8.37
CA PRO A 159 9.74 -9.57 -9.62
C PRO A 159 9.41 -8.38 -10.52
N GLU A 160 10.29 -8.14 -11.50
CA GLU A 160 10.01 -7.37 -12.72
C GLU A 160 9.42 -5.97 -12.54
N GLY A 161 9.80 -5.29 -11.46
CA GLY A 161 9.31 -3.93 -11.20
C GLY A 161 7.94 -3.85 -10.52
N LEU A 162 7.23 -4.96 -10.35
CA LEU A 162 5.93 -4.99 -9.63
C LEU A 162 6.03 -4.49 -8.18
N GLY A 163 7.24 -4.49 -7.62
CA GLY A 163 7.50 -4.03 -6.26
C GLY A 163 7.80 -2.53 -6.13
N LEU A 164 7.95 -1.79 -7.23
CA LEU A 164 8.40 -0.40 -7.19
C LEU A 164 7.41 0.50 -6.43
N TYR A 165 6.25 0.78 -7.02
CA TYR A 165 5.25 1.66 -6.38
C TYR A 165 4.68 1.09 -5.09
N PRO A 166 4.33 -0.21 -4.99
CA PRO A 166 3.90 -0.78 -3.72
C PRO A 166 4.95 -0.67 -2.61
N GLY A 167 6.23 -0.91 -2.92
CA GLY A 167 7.32 -0.79 -1.94
C GLY A 167 7.58 0.65 -1.53
N LEU A 168 7.56 1.58 -2.48
CA LEU A 168 7.75 3.01 -2.23
C LEU A 168 6.60 3.57 -1.39
N ALA A 169 5.36 3.23 -1.73
CA ALA A 169 4.17 3.64 -1.00
C ALA A 169 4.12 3.05 0.42
N ALA A 170 4.48 1.77 0.58
CA ALA A 170 4.57 1.15 1.90
C ALA A 170 5.61 1.84 2.79
N ALA A 171 6.78 2.20 2.23
CA ALA A 171 7.81 2.95 2.95
C ALA A 171 7.33 4.35 3.33
N ALA A 172 6.68 5.09 2.42
CA ALA A 172 6.11 6.41 2.70
C ALA A 172 5.03 6.37 3.79
N ALA A 173 4.12 5.39 3.73
CA ALA A 173 3.12 5.19 4.77
C ALA A 173 3.75 4.83 6.13
N ALA A 174 4.81 4.02 6.13
CA ALA A 174 5.53 3.68 7.35
C ALA A 174 6.23 4.90 7.99
N LEU A 175 6.75 5.85 7.19
CA LEU A 175 7.27 7.12 7.69
C LEU A 175 6.21 7.89 8.47
N SER A 176 4.95 7.88 8.02
CA SER A 176 3.85 8.55 8.72
C SER A 176 3.50 7.91 10.07
N PHE A 177 3.83 6.63 10.25
CA PHE A 177 3.74 5.91 11.53
C PHE A 177 4.96 6.12 12.43
N GLY A 178 5.99 6.80 11.94
CA GLY A 178 7.23 7.05 12.66
C GLY A 178 8.28 5.94 12.50
N VAL A 179 8.15 5.08 11.49
CA VAL A 179 9.20 4.13 11.07
C VAL A 179 10.16 4.85 10.14
N THR A 180 11.47 4.75 10.38
CA THR A 180 12.46 5.39 9.51
C THR A 180 12.59 4.68 8.16
N LEU A 181 13.13 5.39 7.16
CA LEU A 181 13.39 4.79 5.84
C LEU A 181 14.38 3.62 5.95
N GLU A 182 15.40 3.75 6.79
CA GLU A 182 16.38 2.67 7.05
C GLU A 182 15.72 1.44 7.68
N GLU A 183 14.81 1.63 8.64
CA GLU A 183 14.09 0.51 9.24
C GLU A 183 13.17 -0.15 8.21
N SER A 184 12.48 0.64 7.38
CA SER A 184 11.65 0.15 6.27
C SER A 184 12.48 -0.68 5.29
N ALA A 185 13.65 -0.19 4.89
CA ALA A 185 14.59 -0.90 4.02
C ALA A 185 15.01 -2.25 4.60
N ARG A 186 15.43 -2.27 5.86
CA ARG A 186 15.83 -3.48 6.57
C ARG A 186 14.69 -4.50 6.68
N ARG A 187 13.44 -4.04 6.89
CA ARG A 187 12.26 -4.90 6.98
C ARG A 187 11.89 -5.48 5.63
N LEU A 188 11.84 -4.66 4.58
CA LEU A 188 11.52 -5.10 3.22
C LEU A 188 12.57 -6.07 2.67
N HIS A 189 13.86 -5.89 3.03
CA HIS A 189 14.89 -6.85 2.65
C HIS A 189 14.63 -8.26 3.20
N ARG A 190 14.03 -8.36 4.39
CA ARG A 190 13.67 -9.60 5.10
C ARG A 190 12.22 -10.00 4.92
N ALA A 191 11.46 -9.22 4.14
CA ALA A 191 10.04 -9.46 3.97
C ALA A 191 9.81 -10.81 3.28
N GLU A 192 8.77 -11.50 3.71
CA GLU A 192 8.28 -12.70 3.07
C GLU A 192 7.67 -12.37 1.70
N PRO A 193 7.70 -13.30 0.75
CA PRO A 193 7.02 -13.13 -0.51
C PRO A 193 5.55 -12.75 -0.33
N VAL A 194 5.08 -11.79 -1.12
CA VAL A 194 3.66 -11.43 -1.13
C VAL A 194 2.86 -12.60 -1.71
N PRO A 195 1.74 -13.01 -1.09
CA PRO A 195 0.90 -14.08 -1.62
C PRO A 195 0.48 -13.81 -3.08
N VAL A 196 0.55 -14.84 -3.92
CA VAL A 196 0.28 -14.72 -5.38
C VAL A 196 -1.09 -14.10 -5.66
N GLY A 197 -2.12 -14.42 -4.86
CA GLY A 197 -3.45 -13.83 -5.00
C GLY A 197 -3.54 -12.33 -4.73
N MET A 198 -2.48 -11.71 -4.19
CA MET A 198 -2.39 -10.27 -3.97
C MET A 198 -1.62 -9.53 -5.07
N ILE A 199 -0.94 -10.27 -5.95
CA ILE A 199 -0.13 -9.66 -7.01
C ILE A 199 -1.05 -9.36 -8.19
N PRO A 200 -1.22 -8.09 -8.60
CA PRO A 200 -1.97 -7.76 -9.79
C PRO A 200 -1.22 -8.30 -11.01
N LEU A 201 -1.87 -9.13 -11.81
CA LEU A 201 -1.30 -9.55 -13.07
C LEU A 201 -1.50 -8.45 -14.11
N PRO A 202 -0.46 -8.03 -14.84
CA PRO A 202 -0.60 -7.07 -15.92
C PRO A 202 -1.66 -7.54 -16.90
N ARG A 203 -2.54 -6.63 -17.35
CA ARG A 203 -3.63 -6.95 -18.31
C ARG A 203 -3.14 -7.62 -19.59
N CYS A 204 -1.87 -7.45 -19.92
CA CYS A 204 -1.21 -8.03 -21.10
C CYS A 204 -0.36 -9.28 -20.78
N SER A 205 -0.38 -9.81 -19.56
CA SER A 205 0.38 -10.99 -19.20
C SER A 205 -0.25 -12.24 -19.85
N PRO A 206 0.52 -13.13 -20.50
CA PRO A 206 0.01 -14.41 -20.98
C PRO A 206 -0.52 -15.29 -19.82
N PHE A 207 -0.16 -14.98 -18.57
CA PHE A 207 -0.67 -15.62 -17.37
C PHE A 207 -1.99 -15.01 -16.87
N ALA A 208 -2.45 -13.90 -17.42
CA ALA A 208 -3.76 -13.31 -17.09
C ALA A 208 -4.93 -14.23 -17.47
N ALA A 209 -4.70 -15.23 -18.34
CA ALA A 209 -5.67 -16.28 -18.68
C ALA A 209 -5.64 -17.48 -17.73
N ALA A 210 -4.63 -17.62 -16.87
CA ALA A 210 -4.49 -18.71 -15.92
C ALA A 210 -5.09 -18.30 -14.57
N GLY A 211 -6.41 -18.36 -14.49
CA GLY A 211 -7.21 -18.49 -13.27
C GLY A 211 -6.80 -17.71 -12.02
N TYR A 212 -7.70 -16.92 -11.53
CA TYR A 212 -7.71 -16.41 -10.17
C TYR A 212 -7.65 -17.59 -9.19
N PHE A 213 -6.65 -17.62 -8.31
CA PHE A 213 -6.70 -18.46 -7.13
C PHE A 213 -7.48 -17.72 -6.05
N ASP A 214 -8.66 -18.22 -5.71
CA ASP A 214 -9.43 -17.73 -4.56
C ASP A 214 -8.66 -18.02 -3.26
N ALA A 215 -8.80 -17.12 -2.29
CA ALA A 215 -8.27 -17.30 -0.94
C ALA A 215 -8.82 -18.56 -0.22
N ASP A 216 -9.82 -19.20 -0.78
CA ASP A 216 -10.42 -20.44 -0.29
C ASP A 216 -9.87 -21.71 -0.97
N GLY A 217 -8.80 -21.62 -1.76
CA GLY A 217 -8.09 -22.78 -2.34
C GLY A 217 -8.84 -23.50 -3.46
N GLY A 218 -9.86 -22.91 -4.04
CA GLY A 218 -10.59 -23.42 -5.18
C GLY A 218 -9.97 -22.96 -6.50
N ALA A 219 -9.41 -23.89 -7.29
CA ALA A 219 -9.05 -23.61 -8.67
C ALA A 219 -10.33 -23.47 -9.50
N GLY A 220 -10.71 -22.25 -9.84
CA GLY A 220 -11.71 -21.97 -10.84
C GLY A 220 -11.09 -22.03 -12.23
N VAL A 221 -11.60 -22.89 -13.08
CA VAL A 221 -11.29 -22.97 -14.51
C VAL A 221 -12.01 -21.88 -15.27
#